data_457973c1361a495087f0547ca04ac243
#
_entry.id   457973c1361a495087f0547ca04ac243
#
_cell.length_a   1.000
_cell.length_b   1.000
_cell.length_c   1.000
_cell.angle_alpha   90.00
_cell.angle_beta   90.00
_cell.angle_gamma   90.00
#
_symmetry.space_group_name_H-M   'P 1'
#
loop_
_entity.id
_entity.type
_entity.pdbx_description
1 polymer ?
#
loop_
_entity_poly.entity_id
_entity_poly.type
_entity_poly.pdbx_seq_one_letter_code
_entity_poly.pdbx_strand_id
1 'polypeptide(L)'
;MQRTISAMVGKGSVNHNSRKFKAENVDGSRTHLNIDYCNEPIKKIYHELFDEALKRYNEKQTRADRRIENYYEKIRNSKQEKPFHELILQIGDKENMSAESENGQLARQVLDEYYRGFQERNPNLKVFSAHLHMDEATPHLHIDFVPFTTGSNRGLDTRVSLKQALAAQGFKGGTRGDTEWNQWVSAEKSALAFVMERHGIEWEHKGTHEKHLSVLDYKKQEREKEIAVLDNQLAEKKDEFRVMADRIENFDNGEKSLQKLDESIMNEPEYQLPEPPAMMLARTYKAKFVEPLISRFKSLISTLFARYFKALDSYHRLNITNGNLYRANERLEKINDKLTEENTRLRAENKDYSLLRKVFGHKQIDDLLERARNVKGRKRDDPRSR
;
A
#
# COMPACT_ATOMS: atom_id res chain seq x y z
N MET A 1 -20.28 -6.06 -1.20
CA MET A 1 -18.84 -5.85 -0.87
C MET A 1 -18.56 -4.36 -0.69
N GLN A 2 -17.59 -3.96 0.15
CA GLN A 2 -17.26 -2.55 0.36
C GLN A 2 -16.03 -2.14 -0.46
N ARG A 3 -16.07 -0.98 -1.14
CA ARG A 3 -14.98 -0.44 -1.96
C ARG A 3 -14.90 1.08 -1.87
N THR A 4 -13.70 1.61 -1.94
CA THR A 4 -13.46 3.05 -1.97
C THR A 4 -13.72 3.64 -3.35
N ILE A 5 -14.03 4.94 -3.41
CA ILE A 5 -14.09 5.72 -4.66
C ILE A 5 -12.93 6.72 -4.65
N SER A 6 -12.07 6.62 -5.64
CA SER A 6 -11.04 7.61 -5.94
C SER A 6 -11.51 8.51 -7.07
N ALA A 7 -11.43 9.82 -6.86
CA ALA A 7 -11.70 10.83 -7.88
C ALA A 7 -10.53 11.82 -7.89
N MET A 8 -9.78 11.84 -8.98
CA MET A 8 -8.53 12.58 -9.10
C MET A 8 -8.61 13.63 -10.18
N VAL A 9 -7.89 14.75 -9.98
CA VAL A 9 -7.61 15.69 -11.06
C VAL A 9 -6.49 15.12 -11.91
N GLY A 10 -6.79 14.81 -13.16
CA GLY A 10 -5.78 14.32 -14.09
C GLY A 10 -4.83 15.42 -14.57
N LYS A 11 -3.74 15.00 -15.20
CA LYS A 11 -2.74 15.91 -15.80
C LYS A 11 -3.13 16.38 -17.19
N GLY A 12 -4.22 15.88 -17.76
CA GLY A 12 -4.71 16.25 -19.10
C GLY A 12 -3.85 15.65 -20.21
N SER A 13 -3.38 14.42 -20.08
CA SER A 13 -2.59 13.78 -21.13
C SER A 13 -3.46 13.01 -22.13
N VAL A 14 -4.14 13.72 -23.02
CA VAL A 14 -5.05 13.13 -24.03
C VAL A 14 -4.37 12.06 -24.89
N ASN A 15 -3.06 12.19 -25.17
CA ASN A 15 -2.31 11.16 -25.89
C ASN A 15 -2.11 9.88 -25.10
N HIS A 16 -1.96 9.95 -23.76
CA HIS A 16 -1.94 8.79 -22.90
C HIS A 16 -3.33 8.15 -22.81
N ASN A 17 -4.36 8.97 -22.59
CA ASN A 17 -5.74 8.51 -22.46
C ASN A 17 -6.22 7.79 -23.71
N SER A 18 -5.89 8.30 -24.90
CA SER A 18 -6.22 7.68 -26.20
C SER A 18 -5.23 6.60 -26.65
N ARG A 19 -4.25 6.19 -25.82
CA ARG A 19 -3.21 5.21 -26.14
C ARG A 19 -2.34 5.55 -27.37
N LYS A 20 -2.32 6.81 -27.80
CA LYS A 20 -1.32 7.31 -28.78
C LYS A 20 0.08 7.33 -28.18
N PHE A 21 0.19 7.45 -26.86
CA PHE A 21 1.40 7.26 -26.07
C PHE A 21 1.14 6.19 -25.02
N LYS A 22 1.97 5.15 -24.98
CA LYS A 22 1.91 4.06 -23.99
C LYS A 22 2.98 4.27 -22.92
N ALA A 23 2.56 4.34 -21.67
CA ALA A 23 3.45 4.36 -20.52
C ALA A 23 3.90 2.94 -20.14
N GLU A 24 4.96 2.78 -19.34
CA GLU A 24 5.51 1.49 -18.93
C GLU A 24 4.53 0.58 -18.16
N ASN A 25 3.55 1.17 -17.49
CA ASN A 25 2.53 0.46 -16.71
C ASN A 25 1.34 -0.04 -17.54
N VAL A 26 1.35 0.18 -18.86
CA VAL A 26 0.29 -0.25 -19.79
C VAL A 26 0.61 -1.63 -20.33
N ASP A 27 -0.28 -2.58 -20.07
CA ASP A 27 -0.22 -3.91 -20.68
C ASP A 27 -0.86 -3.90 -22.06
N GLY A 28 -0.01 -3.88 -23.10
CA GLY A 28 -0.44 -3.84 -24.50
C GLY A 28 -1.34 -5.00 -24.93
N SER A 29 -1.27 -6.15 -24.26
CA SER A 29 -2.12 -7.31 -24.57
C SER A 29 -3.59 -7.09 -24.19
N ARG A 30 -3.85 -6.24 -23.21
CA ARG A 30 -5.19 -5.91 -22.69
C ARG A 30 -5.78 -4.60 -23.24
N THR A 31 -5.04 -3.85 -24.05
CA THR A 31 -5.53 -2.58 -24.62
C THR A 31 -6.85 -2.75 -25.41
N HIS A 32 -7.12 -3.93 -25.96
CA HIS A 32 -8.37 -4.23 -26.66
C HIS A 32 -9.59 -4.30 -25.73
N LEU A 33 -9.40 -4.35 -24.41
CA LEU A 33 -10.47 -4.35 -23.38
C LEU A 33 -10.88 -2.94 -22.99
N ASN A 34 -10.11 -1.91 -23.36
CA ASN A 34 -10.43 -0.51 -23.12
C ASN A 34 -11.71 -0.12 -23.86
N ILE A 35 -12.39 0.90 -23.34
CA ILE A 35 -13.58 1.48 -24.00
C ILE A 35 -13.25 2.92 -24.32
N ASP A 36 -13.32 3.26 -25.61
CA ASP A 36 -13.22 4.62 -26.12
C ASP A 36 -14.63 5.18 -26.36
N TYR A 37 -15.06 6.10 -25.52
CA TYR A 37 -16.40 6.70 -25.66
C TYR A 37 -16.41 7.85 -26.66
N CYS A 38 -15.41 8.75 -26.57
CA CYS A 38 -15.19 9.84 -27.52
C CYS A 38 -13.72 10.26 -27.48
N ASN A 39 -13.25 10.81 -28.62
CA ASN A 39 -11.91 11.36 -28.74
C ASN A 39 -11.90 12.41 -29.85
N GLU A 40 -12.50 13.57 -29.58
CA GLU A 40 -12.59 14.67 -30.52
C GLU A 40 -11.44 15.65 -30.32
N PRO A 41 -10.96 16.31 -31.39
CA PRO A 41 -9.98 17.39 -31.25
C PRO A 41 -10.53 18.53 -30.41
N ILE A 42 -9.84 18.92 -29.35
CA ILE A 42 -10.26 20.02 -28.47
C ILE A 42 -10.52 21.33 -29.24
N LYS A 43 -9.78 21.62 -30.30
CA LYS A 43 -9.97 22.80 -31.14
C LYS A 43 -11.35 22.83 -31.82
N LYS A 44 -11.85 21.63 -32.22
CA LYS A 44 -13.21 21.51 -32.78
C LYS A 44 -14.26 21.94 -31.75
N ILE A 45 -14.11 21.44 -30.50
CA ILE A 45 -15.02 21.80 -29.40
C ILE A 45 -14.98 23.31 -29.10
N TYR A 46 -13.80 23.91 -29.17
CA TYR A 46 -13.68 25.36 -29.02
C TYR A 46 -14.42 26.15 -30.10
N HIS A 47 -14.34 25.70 -31.34
CA HIS A 47 -15.11 26.33 -32.43
C HIS A 47 -16.61 26.15 -32.21
N GLU A 48 -17.07 24.95 -31.84
CA GLU A 48 -18.49 24.71 -31.56
C GLU A 48 -19.04 25.58 -30.42
N LEU A 49 -18.29 25.74 -29.32
CA LEU A 49 -18.75 26.46 -28.14
C LEU A 49 -18.59 27.97 -28.22
N PHE A 50 -17.55 28.48 -28.87
CA PHE A 50 -17.12 29.85 -28.65
C PHE A 50 -17.06 30.70 -29.89
N ASP A 51 -17.12 30.19 -31.12
CA ASP A 51 -16.98 31.04 -32.35
C ASP A 51 -18.03 32.10 -32.44
N GLU A 52 -19.29 31.80 -32.17
CA GLU A 52 -20.37 32.76 -32.18
C GLU A 52 -20.19 33.86 -31.10
N ALA A 53 -19.76 33.50 -29.91
CA ALA A 53 -19.48 34.44 -28.84
C ALA A 53 -18.24 35.30 -29.15
N LEU A 54 -17.24 34.69 -29.79
CA LEU A 54 -16.03 35.36 -30.24
C LEU A 54 -16.36 36.42 -31.33
N LYS A 55 -17.20 36.07 -32.29
CA LYS A 55 -17.67 36.97 -33.31
C LYS A 55 -18.38 38.18 -32.69
N ARG A 56 -19.39 37.92 -31.84
CA ARG A 56 -20.11 39.01 -31.13
C ARG A 56 -19.18 39.88 -30.28
N TYR A 57 -18.17 39.29 -29.64
CA TYR A 57 -17.19 40.03 -28.85
C TYR A 57 -16.34 40.94 -29.74
N ASN A 58 -15.79 40.42 -30.86
CA ASN A 58 -14.91 41.15 -31.77
C ASN A 58 -15.62 42.30 -32.52
N GLU A 59 -16.90 42.13 -32.84
CA GLU A 59 -17.73 43.16 -33.45
C GLU A 59 -17.91 44.42 -32.55
N LYS A 60 -17.90 44.20 -31.23
CA LYS A 60 -17.99 45.28 -30.23
C LYS A 60 -16.64 45.98 -30.00
N GLN A 61 -15.52 45.45 -30.52
CA GLN A 61 -14.19 46.03 -30.31
C GLN A 61 -13.87 47.06 -31.43
N THR A 62 -13.75 48.30 -31.04
CA THR A 62 -13.32 49.40 -31.95
C THR A 62 -11.82 49.35 -32.22
N ARG A 63 -11.01 48.83 -31.29
CA ARG A 63 -9.55 48.74 -31.39
C ARG A 63 -9.15 47.31 -31.82
N ALA A 64 -8.26 47.24 -32.84
CA ALA A 64 -7.79 45.96 -33.38
C ALA A 64 -7.01 45.13 -32.33
N ASP A 65 -6.22 45.77 -31.47
CA ASP A 65 -5.43 45.13 -30.42
C ASP A 65 -6.26 44.44 -29.30
N ARG A 66 -7.58 44.78 -29.23
CA ARG A 66 -8.51 44.11 -28.29
C ARG A 66 -9.27 42.95 -28.91
N ARG A 67 -9.19 42.77 -30.22
CA ARG A 67 -9.81 41.65 -30.91
C ARG A 67 -9.05 40.37 -30.61
N ILE A 68 -9.77 39.28 -30.51
CA ILE A 68 -9.21 37.95 -30.26
C ILE A 68 -9.28 37.17 -31.57
N GLU A 69 -8.15 36.79 -32.11
CA GLU A 69 -8.08 36.02 -33.36
C GLU A 69 -8.39 34.55 -33.12
N ASN A 70 -7.82 33.98 -32.07
CA ASN A 70 -8.00 32.58 -31.71
C ASN A 70 -8.25 32.44 -30.21
N TYR A 71 -9.46 32.01 -29.85
CA TYR A 71 -9.85 31.90 -28.44
C TYR A 71 -9.18 30.75 -27.76
N TYR A 72 -8.95 29.61 -28.44
CA TYR A 72 -8.23 28.50 -27.88
C TYR A 72 -6.80 28.86 -27.46
N GLU A 73 -6.06 29.53 -28.36
CA GLU A 73 -4.68 29.94 -28.05
C GLU A 73 -4.65 31.01 -26.94
N LYS A 74 -5.66 31.88 -26.86
CA LYS A 74 -5.80 32.82 -25.75
C LYS A 74 -5.95 32.13 -24.42
N ILE A 75 -6.80 31.10 -24.33
CA ILE A 75 -7.00 30.34 -23.09
C ILE A 75 -5.78 29.51 -22.79
N ARG A 76 -5.17 28.84 -23.78
CA ARG A 76 -3.95 28.05 -23.62
C ARG A 76 -2.80 28.86 -23.00
N ASN A 77 -2.67 30.11 -23.34
CA ASN A 77 -1.65 31.01 -22.84
C ASN A 77 -2.10 31.78 -21.57
N SER A 78 -3.31 31.54 -21.07
CA SER A 78 -3.83 32.16 -19.86
C SER A 78 -3.17 31.57 -18.61
N LYS A 79 -2.92 32.40 -17.61
CA LYS A 79 -2.50 31.96 -16.26
C LYS A 79 -3.68 31.69 -15.33
N GLN A 80 -4.89 32.06 -15.71
CA GLN A 80 -6.09 31.98 -14.87
C GLN A 80 -6.99 30.80 -15.22
N GLU A 81 -7.12 30.49 -16.51
CA GLU A 81 -7.99 29.42 -17.00
C GLU A 81 -7.17 28.38 -17.73
N LYS A 82 -7.56 27.09 -17.57
CA LYS A 82 -7.01 25.98 -18.34
C LYS A 82 -7.87 25.69 -19.55
N PRO A 83 -7.30 25.24 -20.69
CA PRO A 83 -8.08 24.88 -21.86
C PRO A 83 -9.14 23.81 -21.60
N PHE A 84 -8.86 22.88 -20.73
CA PHE A 84 -9.74 21.79 -20.30
C PHE A 84 -9.33 21.25 -18.93
N HIS A 85 -10.16 20.41 -18.37
CA HIS A 85 -9.92 19.68 -17.13
C HIS A 85 -10.15 18.18 -17.34
N GLU A 86 -9.49 17.39 -16.53
CA GLU A 86 -9.60 15.93 -16.52
C GLU A 86 -10.07 15.46 -15.14
N LEU A 87 -11.07 14.58 -15.14
CA LEU A 87 -11.49 13.81 -13.99
C LEU A 87 -11.12 12.34 -14.21
N ILE A 88 -10.43 11.74 -13.25
CA ILE A 88 -10.13 10.30 -13.25
C ILE A 88 -10.91 9.66 -12.12
N LEU A 89 -11.70 8.62 -12.43
CA LEU A 89 -12.49 7.87 -11.47
C LEU A 89 -12.02 6.42 -11.42
N GLN A 90 -11.89 5.89 -10.20
CA GLN A 90 -11.49 4.52 -9.92
C GLN A 90 -12.27 3.97 -8.74
N ILE A 91 -12.60 2.67 -8.77
CA ILE A 91 -13.25 1.93 -7.68
C ILE A 91 -12.22 0.97 -7.08
N GLY A 92 -12.01 1.06 -5.75
CA GLY A 92 -11.05 0.22 -5.04
C GLY A 92 -9.59 0.45 -5.47
N ASP A 93 -8.76 -0.58 -5.32
CA ASP A 93 -7.34 -0.61 -5.63
C ASP A 93 -6.94 -1.91 -6.34
N LYS A 94 -5.64 -2.06 -6.63
CA LYS A 94 -5.13 -3.22 -7.38
C LYS A 94 -5.28 -4.54 -6.63
N GLU A 95 -5.38 -4.51 -5.28
CA GLU A 95 -5.48 -5.72 -4.47
C GLU A 95 -6.90 -6.30 -4.49
N ASN A 96 -7.90 -5.43 -4.58
CA ASN A 96 -9.30 -5.82 -4.46
C ASN A 96 -10.15 -5.61 -5.72
N MET A 97 -9.66 -4.82 -6.71
CA MET A 97 -10.31 -4.50 -7.99
C MET A 97 -9.31 -4.56 -9.17
N SER A 98 -8.38 -5.54 -9.16
CA SER A 98 -7.45 -5.75 -10.28
C SER A 98 -8.19 -5.90 -11.60
N ALA A 99 -7.69 -5.26 -12.67
CA ALA A 99 -8.30 -5.31 -14.01
C ALA A 99 -8.44 -6.73 -14.58
N GLU A 100 -7.63 -7.68 -14.11
CA GLU A 100 -7.64 -9.09 -14.53
C GLU A 100 -8.66 -9.95 -13.76
N SER A 101 -9.20 -9.43 -12.65
CA SER A 101 -10.13 -10.16 -11.77
C SER A 101 -11.59 -9.99 -12.20
N GLU A 102 -12.46 -10.87 -11.70
CA GLU A 102 -13.93 -10.72 -11.84
C GLU A 102 -14.40 -9.40 -11.23
N ASN A 103 -13.81 -8.98 -10.11
CA ASN A 103 -14.11 -7.70 -9.50
C ASN A 103 -13.70 -6.51 -10.40
N GLY A 104 -12.60 -6.64 -11.15
CA GLY A 104 -12.20 -5.65 -12.15
C GLY A 104 -13.21 -5.55 -13.30
N GLN A 105 -13.76 -6.67 -13.77
CA GLN A 105 -14.82 -6.66 -14.78
C GLN A 105 -16.11 -6.01 -14.24
N LEU A 106 -16.42 -6.23 -12.96
CA LEU A 106 -17.55 -5.57 -12.30
C LEU A 106 -17.29 -4.05 -12.19
N ALA A 107 -16.08 -3.62 -11.81
CA ALA A 107 -15.72 -2.19 -11.79
C ALA A 107 -15.85 -1.55 -13.18
N ARG A 108 -15.45 -2.27 -14.25
CA ARG A 108 -15.64 -1.83 -15.62
C ARG A 108 -17.12 -1.58 -15.95
N GLN A 109 -18.01 -2.49 -15.58
CA GLN A 109 -19.45 -2.36 -15.83
C GLN A 109 -20.03 -1.14 -15.09
N VAL A 110 -19.65 -0.96 -13.83
CA VAL A 110 -20.10 0.17 -13.00
C VAL A 110 -19.60 1.51 -13.58
N LEU A 111 -18.33 1.60 -13.97
CA LEU A 111 -17.76 2.82 -14.56
C LEU A 111 -18.37 3.14 -15.94
N ASP A 112 -18.65 2.13 -16.76
CA ASP A 112 -19.36 2.30 -18.04
C ASP A 112 -20.77 2.86 -17.83
N GLU A 113 -21.54 2.27 -16.92
CA GLU A 113 -22.88 2.71 -16.60
C GLU A 113 -22.90 4.13 -16.01
N TYR A 114 -21.96 4.45 -15.13
CA TYR A 114 -21.80 5.79 -14.58
C TYR A 114 -21.54 6.84 -15.68
N TYR A 115 -20.63 6.52 -16.61
CA TYR A 115 -20.25 7.45 -17.68
C TYR A 115 -21.43 7.80 -18.60
N ARG A 116 -22.32 6.87 -18.89
CA ARG A 116 -23.48 7.10 -19.79
C ARG A 116 -24.37 8.25 -19.35
N GLY A 117 -24.48 8.50 -18.04
CA GLY A 117 -25.22 9.62 -17.49
C GLY A 117 -24.37 10.89 -17.23
N PHE A 118 -23.08 10.89 -17.52
CA PHE A 118 -22.18 11.98 -17.12
C PHE A 118 -22.50 13.32 -17.79
N GLN A 119 -22.71 13.31 -19.11
CA GLN A 119 -22.95 14.54 -19.86
C GLN A 119 -24.31 15.18 -19.49
N GLU A 120 -25.31 14.38 -19.19
CA GLU A 120 -26.64 14.85 -18.75
C GLU A 120 -26.57 15.53 -17.37
N ARG A 121 -25.83 14.91 -16.43
CA ARG A 121 -25.58 15.53 -15.12
C ARG A 121 -24.74 16.77 -15.18
N ASN A 122 -23.91 16.91 -16.23
CA ASN A 122 -22.90 17.96 -16.36
C ASN A 122 -23.07 18.79 -17.65
N PRO A 123 -24.18 19.51 -17.83
CA PRO A 123 -24.50 20.20 -19.08
C PRO A 123 -23.51 21.35 -19.43
N ASN A 124 -22.80 21.90 -18.43
CA ASN A 124 -21.80 22.97 -18.60
C ASN A 124 -20.35 22.45 -18.72
N LEU A 125 -20.18 21.14 -18.79
CA LEU A 125 -18.88 20.48 -18.97
C LEU A 125 -18.93 19.68 -20.29
N LYS A 126 -18.46 20.29 -21.39
CA LYS A 126 -18.47 19.60 -22.69
C LYS A 126 -17.36 18.56 -22.76
N VAL A 127 -17.72 17.29 -22.69
CA VAL A 127 -16.76 16.18 -22.83
C VAL A 127 -16.29 16.11 -24.29
N PHE A 128 -14.97 15.93 -24.49
CA PHE A 128 -14.37 15.76 -25.80
C PHE A 128 -13.49 14.52 -25.91
N SER A 129 -13.02 14.00 -24.79
CA SER A 129 -12.22 12.77 -24.74
C SER A 129 -12.61 11.99 -23.49
N ALA A 130 -12.98 10.72 -23.65
CA ALA A 130 -13.32 9.87 -22.52
C ALA A 130 -12.95 8.43 -22.84
N HIS A 131 -12.23 7.80 -21.90
CA HIS A 131 -11.64 6.46 -22.05
C HIS A 131 -11.74 5.69 -20.74
N LEU A 132 -12.17 4.45 -20.81
CA LEU A 132 -12.11 3.51 -19.71
C LEU A 132 -10.98 2.53 -19.97
N HIS A 133 -10.00 2.52 -19.09
CA HIS A 133 -8.82 1.69 -19.21
C HIS A 133 -8.94 0.41 -18.40
N MET A 134 -8.65 -0.72 -19.07
CA MET A 134 -8.54 -2.07 -18.53
C MET A 134 -7.12 -2.64 -18.67
N ASP A 135 -6.23 -1.90 -19.30
CA ASP A 135 -4.86 -2.31 -19.63
C ASP A 135 -3.82 -1.79 -18.63
N GLU A 136 -4.27 -1.31 -17.46
CA GLU A 136 -3.43 -0.97 -16.31
C GLU A 136 -3.82 -1.84 -15.10
N ALA A 137 -3.22 -1.59 -13.92
CA ALA A 137 -3.41 -2.43 -12.74
C ALA A 137 -4.87 -2.49 -12.26
N THR A 138 -5.60 -1.38 -12.36
CA THR A 138 -6.99 -1.23 -11.87
C THR A 138 -7.83 -0.53 -12.94
N PRO A 139 -9.08 -0.93 -13.18
CA PRO A 139 -9.99 -0.21 -14.07
C PRO A 139 -10.20 1.22 -13.62
N HIS A 140 -10.04 2.17 -14.52
CA HIS A 140 -10.27 3.58 -14.25
C HIS A 140 -10.77 4.32 -15.48
N LEU A 141 -11.55 5.37 -15.24
CA LEU A 141 -12.22 6.17 -16.26
C LEU A 141 -11.62 7.56 -16.32
N HIS A 142 -11.11 7.95 -17.47
CA HIS A 142 -10.65 9.29 -17.80
C HIS A 142 -11.76 10.07 -18.51
N ILE A 143 -12.05 11.28 -18.04
CA ILE A 143 -13.03 12.18 -18.66
C ILE A 143 -12.38 13.55 -18.82
N ASP A 144 -12.07 13.92 -20.04
CA ASP A 144 -11.54 15.25 -20.43
C ASP A 144 -12.68 16.13 -20.92
N PHE A 145 -12.83 17.31 -20.34
CA PHE A 145 -13.93 18.23 -20.67
C PHE A 145 -13.51 19.69 -20.69
N VAL A 146 -14.20 20.47 -21.52
CA VAL A 146 -14.11 21.94 -21.59
C VAL A 146 -15.24 22.53 -20.74
N PRO A 147 -14.94 23.19 -19.61
CA PRO A 147 -15.97 23.88 -18.82
C PRO A 147 -16.35 25.21 -19.48
N PHE A 148 -17.64 25.48 -19.62
CA PHE A 148 -18.10 26.72 -20.20
C PHE A 148 -19.27 27.31 -19.44
N THR A 149 -19.40 28.63 -19.54
CA THR A 149 -20.51 29.39 -18.98
C THR A 149 -21.08 30.35 -20.04
N THR A 150 -22.36 30.63 -19.96
CA THR A 150 -23.07 31.57 -20.83
C THR A 150 -23.52 32.80 -20.04
N GLY A 151 -23.88 33.90 -20.73
CA GLY A 151 -24.37 35.11 -20.09
C GLY A 151 -23.33 35.91 -19.30
N SER A 152 -22.04 35.74 -19.60
CA SER A 152 -20.97 36.46 -18.90
C SER A 152 -20.94 37.93 -19.31
N ASN A 153 -20.87 38.84 -18.32
CA ASN A 153 -20.75 40.30 -18.54
C ASN A 153 -19.29 40.74 -18.80
N ARG A 154 -18.31 39.85 -18.67
CA ARG A 154 -16.89 40.16 -18.88
C ARG A 154 -16.28 39.25 -19.94
N GLY A 155 -15.64 39.83 -20.94
CA GLY A 155 -15.06 39.10 -22.06
C GLY A 155 -16.13 38.57 -23.03
N LEU A 156 -16.00 37.33 -23.48
CA LEU A 156 -17.02 36.66 -24.26
C LEU A 156 -18.25 36.37 -23.39
N ASP A 157 -19.44 36.48 -23.96
CA ASP A 157 -20.70 36.11 -23.29
C ASP A 157 -20.79 34.58 -23.02
N THR A 158 -20.24 33.77 -23.92
CA THR A 158 -19.95 32.34 -23.69
C THR A 158 -18.43 32.18 -23.61
N ARG A 159 -17.93 31.66 -22.49
CA ARG A 159 -16.49 31.57 -22.22
C ARG A 159 -16.10 30.38 -21.36
N VAL A 160 -14.82 30.03 -21.41
CA VAL A 160 -14.23 29.04 -20.49
C VAL A 160 -14.24 29.59 -19.08
N SER A 161 -14.81 28.85 -18.15
CA SER A 161 -14.67 29.07 -16.71
C SER A 161 -15.15 27.85 -15.92
N LEU A 162 -14.24 27.12 -15.28
CA LEU A 162 -14.62 26.00 -14.45
C LEU A 162 -15.50 26.44 -13.28
N LYS A 163 -15.10 27.50 -12.58
CA LYS A 163 -15.82 27.99 -11.41
C LYS A 163 -17.27 28.37 -11.76
N GLN A 164 -17.49 29.10 -12.84
CA GLN A 164 -18.84 29.54 -13.23
C GLN A 164 -19.66 28.39 -13.84
N ALA A 165 -19.02 27.48 -14.56
CA ALA A 165 -19.68 26.29 -15.08
C ALA A 165 -20.27 25.43 -13.93
N LEU A 166 -19.48 25.19 -12.88
CA LEU A 166 -19.93 24.44 -11.70
C LEU A 166 -20.95 25.21 -10.86
N ALA A 167 -20.76 26.54 -10.71
CA ALA A 167 -21.72 27.38 -10.02
C ALA A 167 -23.10 27.40 -10.72
N ALA A 168 -23.14 27.37 -12.05
CA ALA A 168 -24.38 27.27 -12.84
C ALA A 168 -25.11 25.93 -12.60
N GLN A 169 -24.40 24.89 -12.23
CA GLN A 169 -24.92 23.58 -11.85
C GLN A 169 -25.28 23.47 -10.34
N GLY A 170 -25.16 24.54 -9.58
CA GLY A 170 -25.56 24.64 -8.19
C GLY A 170 -24.39 24.52 -7.18
N PHE A 171 -23.16 24.28 -7.61
CA PHE A 171 -21.98 24.20 -6.75
C PHE A 171 -21.37 25.60 -6.53
N LYS A 172 -21.74 26.24 -5.42
CA LYS A 172 -21.39 27.63 -5.17
C LYS A 172 -20.06 27.83 -4.45
N GLY A 173 -19.45 26.77 -3.98
CA GLY A 173 -18.30 26.86 -3.10
C GLY A 173 -18.64 27.51 -1.76
N GLY A 174 -17.65 27.83 -0.96
CA GLY A 174 -17.85 28.49 0.33
C GLY A 174 -16.53 28.86 0.97
N THR A 175 -15.76 27.90 1.40
CA THR A 175 -14.47 28.09 2.07
C THR A 175 -13.30 27.59 1.21
N ARG A 176 -12.06 27.78 1.68
CA ARG A 176 -10.85 27.28 1.01
C ARG A 176 -10.86 25.76 0.83
N GLY A 177 -11.51 25.01 1.73
CA GLY A 177 -11.63 23.54 1.67
C GLY A 177 -12.91 23.05 0.98
N ASP A 178 -13.90 23.93 0.80
CA ASP A 178 -15.21 23.63 0.20
C ASP A 178 -15.42 24.48 -1.05
N THR A 179 -14.63 24.19 -2.08
CA THR A 179 -14.68 24.88 -3.37
C THR A 179 -15.77 24.29 -4.26
N GLU A 180 -16.15 25.02 -5.33
CA GLU A 180 -17.07 24.52 -6.36
C GLU A 180 -16.63 23.16 -6.90
N TRP A 181 -15.33 22.98 -7.11
CA TRP A 181 -14.74 21.72 -7.56
C TRP A 181 -14.94 20.59 -6.53
N ASN A 182 -14.65 20.84 -5.25
CA ASN A 182 -14.76 19.81 -4.21
C ASN A 182 -16.21 19.38 -4.01
N GLN A 183 -17.16 20.32 -4.05
CA GLN A 183 -18.59 20.03 -3.98
C GLN A 183 -19.05 19.18 -5.18
N TRP A 184 -18.63 19.53 -6.39
CA TRP A 184 -18.93 18.79 -7.60
C TRP A 184 -18.34 17.38 -7.57
N VAL A 185 -17.05 17.23 -7.22
CA VAL A 185 -16.40 15.92 -7.10
C VAL A 185 -17.11 15.05 -6.07
N SER A 186 -17.55 15.62 -4.95
CA SER A 186 -18.34 14.89 -3.95
C SER A 186 -19.68 14.41 -4.52
N ALA A 187 -20.37 15.25 -5.30
CA ALA A 187 -21.61 14.88 -5.96
C ALA A 187 -21.39 13.76 -7.01
N GLU A 188 -20.33 13.85 -7.81
CA GLU A 188 -20.00 12.80 -8.79
C GLU A 188 -19.57 11.49 -8.12
N LYS A 189 -18.87 11.54 -6.98
CA LYS A 189 -18.63 10.33 -6.16
C LYS A 189 -19.93 9.71 -5.65
N SER A 190 -20.89 10.53 -5.21
CA SER A 190 -22.20 10.04 -4.77
C SER A 190 -23.00 9.43 -5.93
N ALA A 191 -22.92 10.03 -7.13
CA ALA A 191 -23.54 9.47 -8.33
C ALA A 191 -22.90 8.12 -8.72
N LEU A 192 -21.57 7.98 -8.61
CA LEU A 192 -20.88 6.71 -8.82
C LEU A 192 -21.27 5.68 -7.74
N ALA A 193 -21.34 6.09 -6.47
CA ALA A 193 -21.76 5.22 -5.37
C ALA A 193 -23.18 4.67 -5.59
N PHE A 194 -24.11 5.47 -6.09
CA PHE A 194 -25.45 5.02 -6.44
C PHE A 194 -25.45 3.95 -7.53
N VAL A 195 -24.56 4.06 -8.52
CA VAL A 195 -24.38 2.98 -9.52
C VAL A 195 -23.75 1.74 -8.88
N MET A 196 -22.74 1.92 -8.02
CA MET A 196 -22.09 0.82 -7.30
C MET A 196 -23.10 0.01 -6.46
N GLU A 197 -24.00 0.66 -5.73
CA GLU A 197 -25.02 0.00 -4.92
C GLU A 197 -25.93 -0.93 -5.76
N ARG A 198 -26.31 -0.53 -6.96
CA ARG A 198 -27.07 -1.38 -7.90
C ARG A 198 -26.33 -2.65 -8.31
N HIS A 199 -25.01 -2.60 -8.28
CA HIS A 199 -24.14 -3.74 -8.54
C HIS A 199 -23.66 -4.47 -7.26
N GLY A 200 -24.26 -4.19 -6.10
CA GLY A 200 -23.95 -4.83 -4.82
C GLY A 200 -22.61 -4.40 -4.21
N ILE A 201 -22.13 -3.22 -4.58
CA ILE A 201 -20.90 -2.63 -4.03
C ILE A 201 -21.28 -1.41 -3.17
N GLU A 202 -20.94 -1.46 -1.88
CA GLU A 202 -21.11 -0.35 -0.96
C GLU A 202 -19.90 0.59 -1.01
N TRP A 203 -20.13 1.90 -0.92
CA TRP A 203 -19.04 2.86 -0.85
C TRP A 203 -18.41 2.89 0.55
N GLU A 204 -17.14 2.54 0.64
CA GLU A 204 -16.33 2.66 1.85
C GLU A 204 -15.72 4.07 1.96
N HIS A 205 -16.11 4.81 3.01
CA HIS A 205 -15.52 6.09 3.35
C HIS A 205 -14.36 5.92 4.32
N LYS A 206 -13.11 5.89 3.84
CA LYS A 206 -11.93 5.78 4.74
C LYS A 206 -11.68 7.03 5.58
N GLY A 207 -12.27 8.19 5.21
CA GLY A 207 -12.09 9.45 5.94
C GLY A 207 -10.64 9.98 5.94
N THR A 208 -9.75 9.33 5.20
CA THR A 208 -8.36 9.73 5.04
C THR A 208 -8.21 10.65 3.85
N HIS A 209 -7.55 11.79 4.05
CA HIS A 209 -7.08 12.64 2.95
C HIS A 209 -5.65 12.22 2.56
N GLU A 210 -5.47 10.95 2.23
CA GLU A 210 -4.17 10.48 1.77
C GLU A 210 -3.79 11.20 0.48
N LYS A 211 -2.60 11.79 0.51
CA LYS A 211 -2.06 12.48 -0.65
C LYS A 211 -1.77 11.45 -1.72
N HIS A 212 -2.37 11.58 -2.89
CA HIS A 212 -2.05 10.73 -4.03
C HIS A 212 -0.54 10.78 -4.31
N LEU A 213 0.10 9.63 -4.14
CA LEU A 213 1.51 9.47 -4.48
C LEU A 213 1.67 9.50 -6.00
N SER A 214 2.74 10.08 -6.47
CA SER A 214 3.11 9.89 -7.88
C SER A 214 3.43 8.41 -8.13
N VAL A 215 3.31 7.94 -9.38
CA VAL A 215 3.65 6.55 -9.76
C VAL A 215 5.08 6.19 -9.32
N LEU A 216 6.00 7.17 -9.37
CA LEU A 216 7.38 6.98 -8.92
C LEU A 216 7.47 6.83 -7.40
N ASP A 217 6.75 7.65 -6.63
CA ASP A 217 6.74 7.57 -5.17
C ASP A 217 6.07 6.27 -4.69
N TYR A 218 5.00 5.84 -5.35
CA TYR A 218 4.37 4.55 -5.08
C TYR A 218 5.32 3.38 -5.36
N LYS A 219 5.97 3.35 -6.53
CA LYS A 219 6.98 2.34 -6.87
C LYS A 219 8.14 2.34 -5.88
N LYS A 220 8.56 3.51 -5.39
CA LYS A 220 9.61 3.65 -4.38
C LYS A 220 9.16 3.02 -3.04
N GLN A 221 7.97 3.33 -2.57
CA GLN A 221 7.43 2.73 -1.32
C GLN A 221 7.29 1.20 -1.41
N GLU A 222 6.82 0.68 -2.55
CA GLU A 222 6.71 -0.78 -2.74
C GLU A 222 8.09 -1.43 -2.72
N ARG A 223 9.09 -0.85 -3.38
CA ARG A 223 10.47 -1.35 -3.33
C ARG A 223 11.10 -1.25 -1.94
N GLU A 224 10.81 -0.21 -1.18
CA GLU A 224 11.26 -0.09 0.21
C GLU A 224 10.69 -1.23 1.08
N LYS A 225 9.42 -1.61 0.88
CA LYS A 225 8.82 -2.78 1.55
C LYS A 225 9.49 -4.10 1.12
N GLU A 226 9.73 -4.29 -0.18
CA GLU A 226 10.44 -5.46 -0.71
C GLU A 226 11.86 -5.57 -0.12
N ILE A 227 12.61 -4.47 -0.07
CA ILE A 227 13.95 -4.42 0.53
C ILE A 227 13.89 -4.80 2.01
N ALA A 228 12.93 -4.27 2.77
CA ALA A 228 12.80 -4.61 4.19
C ALA A 228 12.51 -6.11 4.40
N VAL A 229 11.72 -6.75 3.54
CA VAL A 229 11.48 -8.19 3.57
C VAL A 229 12.75 -8.98 3.24
N LEU A 230 13.49 -8.56 2.21
CA LEU A 230 14.75 -9.21 1.80
C LEU A 230 15.84 -9.05 2.87
N ASP A 231 15.93 -7.89 3.52
CA ASP A 231 16.89 -7.65 4.61
C ASP A 231 16.60 -8.56 5.81
N ASN A 232 15.32 -8.77 6.15
CA ASN A 232 14.93 -9.72 7.20
C ASN A 232 15.30 -11.15 6.82
N GLN A 233 15.04 -11.59 5.57
CA GLN A 233 15.44 -12.92 5.10
C GLN A 233 16.95 -13.09 5.10
N LEU A 234 17.70 -12.05 4.73
CA LEU A 234 19.17 -12.07 4.77
C LEU A 234 19.70 -12.20 6.19
N ALA A 235 19.08 -11.50 7.16
CA ALA A 235 19.44 -11.62 8.57
C ALA A 235 19.19 -13.05 9.10
N GLU A 236 18.02 -13.64 8.80
CA GLU A 236 17.71 -15.03 9.16
C GLU A 236 18.74 -16.01 8.57
N LYS A 237 19.10 -15.84 7.29
CA LYS A 237 20.10 -16.71 6.65
C LYS A 237 21.50 -16.55 7.25
N LYS A 238 21.89 -15.33 7.58
CA LYS A 238 23.18 -15.10 8.28
C LYS A 238 23.22 -15.79 9.63
N ASP A 239 22.15 -15.78 10.40
CA ASP A 239 22.06 -16.47 11.68
C ASP A 239 22.08 -18.00 11.51
N GLU A 240 21.39 -18.55 10.49
CA GLU A 240 21.50 -19.97 10.15
C GLU A 240 22.96 -20.36 9.81
N PHE A 241 23.66 -19.57 9.01
CA PHE A 241 25.07 -19.80 8.69
C PHE A 241 25.96 -19.76 9.93
N ARG A 242 25.75 -18.81 10.84
CA ARG A 242 26.51 -18.74 12.09
C ARG A 242 26.31 -19.99 12.94
N VAL A 243 25.07 -20.45 13.10
CA VAL A 243 24.76 -21.69 13.84
C VAL A 243 25.41 -22.91 13.18
N MET A 244 25.46 -22.97 11.85
CA MET A 244 26.16 -24.04 11.14
C MET A 244 27.66 -23.99 11.35
N ALA A 245 28.27 -22.81 11.30
CA ALA A 245 29.70 -22.63 11.56
C ALA A 245 30.09 -23.07 12.97
N ASP A 246 29.30 -22.64 13.97
CA ASP A 246 29.49 -23.09 15.37
C ASP A 246 29.36 -24.61 15.53
N ARG A 247 28.47 -25.24 14.76
CA ARG A 247 28.33 -26.73 14.78
C ARG A 247 29.58 -27.40 14.21
N ILE A 248 30.13 -26.92 13.10
CA ILE A 248 31.34 -27.45 12.48
C ILE A 248 32.51 -27.32 13.44
N GLU A 249 32.70 -26.13 14.05
CA GLU A 249 33.77 -25.92 15.03
C GLU A 249 33.63 -26.81 16.23
N ASN A 250 32.43 -27.01 16.78
CA ASN A 250 32.16 -27.92 17.88
C ASN A 250 32.44 -29.40 17.51
N PHE A 251 32.15 -29.79 16.24
CA PHE A 251 32.43 -31.11 15.74
C PHE A 251 33.95 -31.39 15.68
N ASP A 252 34.69 -30.42 15.09
CA ASP A 252 36.16 -30.47 14.99
C ASP A 252 36.84 -30.54 16.39
N ASN A 253 36.33 -29.76 17.34
CA ASN A 253 36.82 -29.79 18.73
C ASN A 253 36.48 -31.12 19.42
N GLY A 254 35.32 -31.71 19.12
CA GLY A 254 34.91 -33.03 19.57
C GLY A 254 35.83 -34.14 19.02
N GLU A 255 36.18 -34.08 17.74
CA GLU A 255 37.10 -35.01 17.08
C GLU A 255 38.51 -34.97 17.71
N LYS A 256 39.05 -33.76 17.91
CA LYS A 256 40.34 -33.56 18.60
C LYS A 256 40.34 -34.12 20.03
N SER A 257 39.21 -33.99 20.73
CA SER A 257 39.03 -34.50 22.09
C SER A 257 38.97 -36.03 22.10
N LEU A 258 38.33 -36.66 21.09
CA LEU A 258 38.29 -38.11 20.90
C LEU A 258 39.67 -38.66 20.58
N GLN A 259 40.47 -38.00 19.72
CA GLN A 259 41.84 -38.41 19.42
C GLN A 259 42.72 -38.44 20.69
N LYS A 260 42.64 -37.36 21.52
CA LYS A 260 43.35 -37.32 22.81
C LYS A 260 42.89 -38.41 23.77
N LEU A 261 41.59 -38.75 23.78
CA LEU A 261 41.05 -39.82 24.61
C LEU A 261 41.54 -41.20 24.13
N ASP A 262 41.61 -41.40 22.82
CA ASP A 262 42.12 -42.59 22.19
C ASP A 262 43.60 -42.84 22.57
N GLU A 263 44.46 -41.83 22.48
CA GLU A 263 45.85 -41.89 22.91
C GLU A 263 45.99 -42.22 24.42
N SER A 264 45.11 -41.65 25.26
CA SER A 264 45.12 -41.91 26.70
C SER A 264 44.68 -43.35 27.02
N ILE A 265 43.62 -43.85 26.39
CA ILE A 265 43.11 -45.20 26.56
C ILE A 265 44.12 -46.24 26.09
N MET A 266 44.79 -45.98 24.94
CA MET A 266 45.79 -46.90 24.40
C MET A 266 47.01 -47.07 25.32
N ASN A 267 47.33 -46.09 26.14
CA ASN A 267 48.48 -46.09 27.03
C ASN A 267 48.16 -46.57 28.45
N GLU A 268 46.88 -46.72 28.82
CA GLU A 268 46.49 -47.20 30.14
C GLU A 268 46.68 -48.74 30.28
N PRO A 269 47.32 -49.24 31.34
CA PRO A 269 47.55 -50.68 31.53
C PRO A 269 46.26 -51.52 31.55
N GLU A 270 45.15 -50.95 31.94
CA GLU A 270 43.85 -51.62 32.01
C GLU A 270 43.28 -52.03 30.65
N TYR A 271 43.75 -51.40 29.59
CA TYR A 271 43.31 -51.64 28.21
C TYR A 271 44.38 -52.36 27.38
N GLN A 272 45.48 -52.73 27.99
CA GLN A 272 46.54 -53.51 27.35
C GLN A 272 46.46 -55.01 27.73
N LEU A 273 46.78 -55.87 26.80
CA LEU A 273 46.91 -57.29 27.06
C LEU A 273 48.30 -57.57 27.67
N PRO A 274 48.37 -58.19 28.86
CA PRO A 274 49.67 -58.58 29.43
C PRO A 274 50.32 -59.66 28.59
N GLU A 275 51.66 -59.74 28.61
CA GLU A 275 52.41 -60.81 27.99
C GLU A 275 51.97 -62.21 28.55
N PRO A 276 51.74 -63.21 27.68
CA PRO A 276 51.31 -64.51 28.13
C PRO A 276 52.40 -65.20 28.97
N PRO A 277 52.10 -65.61 30.21
CA PRO A 277 53.06 -66.36 31.01
C PRO A 277 53.52 -67.65 30.33
N ALA A 278 54.82 -67.96 30.48
CA ALA A 278 55.45 -69.15 29.88
C ALA A 278 54.83 -70.44 30.30
N MET A 279 53.96 -71.08 29.85
CA MET A 279 53.19 -72.27 30.13
C MET A 279 51.67 -72.10 30.28
N MET A 280 51.13 -70.95 30.01
CA MET A 280 49.69 -70.75 30.04
C MET A 280 49.04 -71.24 28.73
N LEU A 281 48.02 -72.09 28.84
CA LEU A 281 47.26 -72.54 27.67
C LEU A 281 46.50 -71.35 27.06
N ALA A 282 46.49 -71.23 25.72
CA ALA A 282 45.82 -70.20 24.99
C ALA A 282 44.34 -70.04 25.40
N ARG A 283 43.65 -71.11 25.71
CA ARG A 283 42.23 -71.06 26.15
C ARG A 283 42.10 -70.35 27.52
N THR A 284 43.03 -70.56 28.40
CA THR A 284 43.05 -69.96 29.74
C THR A 284 43.44 -68.50 29.67
N TYR A 285 44.38 -68.12 28.80
CA TYR A 285 44.76 -66.74 28.55
C TYR A 285 43.58 -65.96 27.96
N LYS A 286 42.89 -66.53 26.97
CA LYS A 286 41.70 -65.97 26.38
C LYS A 286 40.63 -65.70 27.46
N ALA A 287 40.26 -66.66 28.26
CA ALA A 287 39.21 -66.50 29.26
C ALA A 287 39.59 -65.52 30.38
N LYS A 288 40.87 -65.44 30.75
CA LYS A 288 41.33 -64.72 31.92
C LYS A 288 41.66 -63.25 31.60
N PHE A 289 42.16 -62.96 30.38
CA PHE A 289 42.64 -61.63 30.01
C PHE A 289 41.90 -61.02 28.78
N VAL A 290 41.68 -61.83 27.73
CA VAL A 290 41.08 -61.27 26.46
C VAL A 290 39.58 -61.01 26.60
N GLU A 291 38.80 -61.97 27.09
CA GLU A 291 37.35 -61.79 27.22
C GLU A 291 36.95 -60.69 28.22
N PRO A 292 37.59 -60.50 29.36
CA PRO A 292 37.35 -59.35 30.23
C PRO A 292 37.70 -58.03 29.59
N LEU A 293 38.81 -57.97 28.86
CA LEU A 293 39.19 -56.76 28.14
C LEU A 293 38.16 -56.39 27.06
N ILE A 294 37.73 -57.35 26.25
CA ILE A 294 36.68 -57.17 25.26
C ILE A 294 35.37 -56.69 25.91
N SER A 295 35.01 -57.25 27.04
CA SER A 295 33.81 -56.83 27.79
C SER A 295 33.92 -55.39 28.29
N ARG A 296 35.11 -54.98 28.78
CA ARG A 296 35.35 -53.56 29.16
C ARG A 296 35.22 -52.60 27.97
N PHE A 297 35.84 -52.96 26.84
CA PHE A 297 35.68 -52.16 25.63
C PHE A 297 34.21 -52.02 25.16
N LYS A 298 33.46 -53.10 25.15
CA LYS A 298 32.02 -53.09 24.85
C LYS A 298 31.24 -52.22 25.81
N SER A 299 31.53 -52.24 27.10
CA SER A 299 30.89 -51.40 28.11
C SER A 299 31.25 -49.92 27.92
N LEU A 300 32.54 -49.62 27.63
CA LEU A 300 33.02 -48.27 27.36
C LEU A 300 32.31 -47.68 26.14
N ILE A 301 32.29 -48.42 25.02
CA ILE A 301 31.62 -48.01 23.79
C ILE A 301 30.13 -47.75 24.04
N SER A 302 29.43 -48.68 24.74
CA SER A 302 28.01 -48.49 25.07
C SER A 302 27.77 -47.25 25.91
N THR A 303 28.63 -46.96 26.88
CA THR A 303 28.54 -45.77 27.74
C THR A 303 28.79 -44.48 26.95
N LEU A 304 29.77 -44.48 26.04
CA LEU A 304 30.06 -43.36 25.18
C LEU A 304 28.88 -43.05 24.23
N PHE A 305 28.30 -44.08 23.62
CA PHE A 305 27.11 -43.89 22.79
C PHE A 305 25.93 -43.33 23.58
N ALA A 306 25.65 -43.88 24.77
CA ALA A 306 24.58 -43.37 25.61
C ALA A 306 24.76 -41.88 26.00
N ARG A 307 26.00 -41.50 26.35
CA ARG A 307 26.33 -40.07 26.61
C ARG A 307 26.22 -39.18 25.38
N TYR A 308 26.68 -39.68 24.24
CA TYR A 308 26.57 -38.96 22.97
C TYR A 308 25.11 -38.67 22.61
N PHE A 309 24.25 -39.69 22.62
CA PHE A 309 22.83 -39.51 22.31
C PHE A 309 22.11 -38.59 23.30
N LYS A 310 22.45 -38.67 24.60
CA LYS A 310 21.92 -37.76 25.61
C LYS A 310 22.38 -36.32 25.37
N ALA A 311 23.62 -36.10 25.01
CA ALA A 311 24.15 -34.77 24.67
C ALA A 311 23.50 -34.22 23.41
N LEU A 312 23.31 -35.07 22.39
CA LEU A 312 22.63 -34.68 21.13
C LEU A 312 21.17 -34.29 21.38
N ASP A 313 20.42 -35.04 22.17
CA ASP A 313 19.03 -34.72 22.54
C ASP A 313 18.95 -33.39 23.31
N SER A 314 19.87 -33.20 24.29
CA SER A 314 19.94 -31.93 25.03
C SER A 314 20.26 -30.73 24.12
N TYR A 315 21.17 -30.91 23.17
CA TYR A 315 21.49 -29.88 22.18
C TYR A 315 20.29 -29.54 21.31
N HIS A 316 19.54 -30.53 20.81
CA HIS A 316 18.34 -30.29 20.01
C HIS A 316 17.27 -29.52 20.80
N ARG A 317 17.04 -29.88 22.05
CA ARG A 317 16.10 -29.19 22.95
C ARG A 317 16.52 -27.75 23.18
N LEU A 318 17.79 -27.49 23.46
CA LEU A 318 18.32 -26.14 23.65
C LEU A 318 18.19 -25.29 22.37
N ASN A 319 18.45 -25.89 21.21
CA ASN A 319 18.34 -25.18 19.92
C ASN A 319 16.89 -24.75 19.61
N ILE A 320 15.92 -25.66 19.86
CA ILE A 320 14.49 -25.34 19.73
C ILE A 320 14.08 -24.23 20.71
N THR A 321 14.53 -24.30 21.95
CA THR A 321 14.23 -23.31 22.98
C THR A 321 14.81 -21.94 22.61
N ASN A 322 16.06 -21.90 22.16
CA ASN A 322 16.71 -20.67 21.68
C ASN A 322 15.96 -20.05 20.50
N GLY A 323 15.56 -20.86 19.53
CA GLY A 323 14.75 -20.40 18.40
C GLY A 323 13.41 -19.78 18.82
N ASN A 324 12.75 -20.38 19.81
CA ASN A 324 11.51 -19.87 20.36
C ASN A 324 11.71 -18.56 21.15
N LEU A 325 12.78 -18.48 21.94
CA LEU A 325 13.13 -17.28 22.69
C LEU A 325 13.49 -16.11 21.75
N TYR A 326 14.21 -16.39 20.68
CA TYR A 326 14.56 -15.38 19.67
C TYR A 326 13.31 -14.77 19.03
N ARG A 327 12.36 -15.62 18.59
CA ARG A 327 11.08 -15.18 18.03
C ARG A 327 10.23 -14.40 19.04
N ALA A 328 10.27 -14.80 20.31
CA ALA A 328 9.56 -14.10 21.38
C ALA A 328 10.16 -12.70 21.61
N ASN A 329 11.49 -12.58 21.64
CA ASN A 329 12.19 -11.32 21.79
C ASN A 329 11.87 -10.36 20.62
N GLU A 330 11.92 -10.83 19.38
CA GLU A 330 11.57 -10.03 18.21
C GLU A 330 10.13 -9.49 18.27
N ARG A 331 9.18 -10.32 18.74
CA ARG A 331 7.79 -9.87 18.97
C ARG A 331 7.70 -8.81 20.06
N LEU A 332 8.45 -8.98 21.15
CA LEU A 332 8.49 -8.04 22.26
C LEU A 332 9.13 -6.71 21.86
N GLU A 333 10.18 -6.72 21.04
CA GLU A 333 10.77 -5.52 20.46
C GLU A 333 9.76 -4.73 19.61
N LYS A 334 9.08 -5.39 18.67
CA LYS A 334 8.03 -4.76 17.85
C LYS A 334 6.88 -4.17 18.68
N ILE A 335 6.50 -4.83 19.77
CA ILE A 335 5.48 -4.32 20.70
C ILE A 335 6.02 -3.11 21.46
N ASN A 336 7.27 -3.17 21.93
CA ASN A 336 7.91 -2.09 22.66
C ASN A 336 8.07 -0.82 21.81
N ASP A 337 8.44 -0.97 20.53
CA ASP A 337 8.52 0.13 19.59
C ASP A 337 7.15 0.80 19.41
N LYS A 338 6.10 0.02 19.16
CA LYS A 338 4.73 0.54 19.06
C LYS A 338 4.28 1.27 20.33
N LEU A 339 4.55 0.70 21.48
CA LEU A 339 4.21 1.33 22.77
C LEU A 339 5.02 2.61 23.01
N THR A 340 6.25 2.66 22.53
CA THR A 340 7.10 3.85 22.62
C THR A 340 6.58 4.97 21.73
N GLU A 341 6.19 4.66 20.49
CA GLU A 341 5.54 5.61 19.59
C GLU A 341 4.22 6.15 20.17
N GLU A 342 3.36 5.26 20.67
CA GLU A 342 2.09 5.62 21.27
C GLU A 342 2.29 6.48 22.55
N ASN A 343 3.26 6.15 23.39
CA ASN A 343 3.62 6.92 24.56
C ASN A 343 4.11 8.32 24.19
N THR A 344 4.92 8.43 23.13
CA THR A 344 5.41 9.72 22.63
C THR A 344 4.26 10.58 22.12
N ARG A 345 3.34 9.99 21.36
CA ARG A 345 2.13 10.67 20.89
C ARG A 345 1.25 11.13 22.05
N LEU A 346 0.95 10.23 23.00
CA LEU A 346 0.11 10.55 24.17
C LEU A 346 0.74 11.63 25.07
N ARG A 347 2.07 11.65 25.19
CA ARG A 347 2.78 12.72 25.93
C ARG A 347 2.65 14.07 25.24
N ALA A 348 2.71 14.12 23.90
CA ALA A 348 2.48 15.34 23.13
C ALA A 348 1.04 15.83 23.31
N GLU A 349 0.04 14.95 23.12
CA GLU A 349 -1.38 15.27 23.32
C GLU A 349 -1.67 15.74 24.75
N ASN A 350 -1.06 15.13 25.76
CA ASN A 350 -1.22 15.53 27.15
C ASN A 350 -0.57 16.90 27.45
N LYS A 351 0.53 17.22 26.76
CA LYS A 351 1.16 18.54 26.83
C LYS A 351 0.25 19.61 26.25
N ASP A 352 -0.34 19.36 25.08
CA ASP A 352 -1.28 20.26 24.42
C ASP A 352 -2.55 20.43 25.26
N TYR A 353 -3.08 19.35 25.81
CA TYR A 353 -4.21 19.38 26.75
C TYR A 353 -3.90 20.22 28.02
N SER A 354 -2.69 20.11 28.56
CA SER A 354 -2.23 20.89 29.70
C SER A 354 -2.11 22.39 29.36
N LEU A 355 -1.70 22.72 28.14
CA LEU A 355 -1.67 24.09 27.63
C LEU A 355 -3.09 24.67 27.51
N LEU A 356 -4.02 23.91 26.94
CA LEU A 356 -5.43 24.30 26.83
C LEU A 356 -6.03 24.58 28.23
N ARG A 357 -5.76 23.72 29.21
CA ARG A 357 -6.20 23.93 30.60
C ARG A 357 -5.61 25.20 31.23
N LYS A 358 -4.38 25.57 30.91
CA LYS A 358 -3.75 26.81 31.38
C LYS A 358 -4.39 28.06 30.73
N VAL A 359 -4.73 27.99 29.43
CA VAL A 359 -5.28 29.14 28.70
C VAL A 359 -6.76 29.34 28.99
N PHE A 360 -7.58 28.30 28.99
CA PHE A 360 -9.04 28.36 29.16
C PHE A 360 -9.54 28.11 30.57
N GLY A 361 -8.65 27.65 31.47
CA GLY A 361 -9.00 27.26 32.83
C GLY A 361 -9.57 25.84 32.93
N HIS A 362 -9.34 25.19 34.08
CA HIS A 362 -9.71 23.78 34.30
C HIS A 362 -11.23 23.56 34.17
N LYS A 363 -12.05 24.45 34.78
CA LYS A 363 -13.50 24.30 34.80
C LYS A 363 -14.14 24.33 33.40
N GLN A 364 -13.71 25.26 32.55
CA GLN A 364 -14.25 25.35 31.17
C GLN A 364 -13.93 24.11 30.32
N ILE A 365 -12.72 23.59 30.47
CA ILE A 365 -12.32 22.37 29.73
C ILE A 365 -13.09 21.15 30.25
N ASP A 366 -13.31 21.04 31.58
CA ASP A 366 -14.06 19.92 32.14
C ASP A 366 -15.54 19.97 31.71
N ASP A 367 -16.17 21.14 31.68
CA ASP A 367 -17.53 21.35 31.18
C ASP A 367 -17.66 20.99 29.69
N LEU A 368 -16.66 21.34 28.86
CA LEU A 368 -16.63 20.97 27.44
C LEU A 368 -16.49 19.46 27.24
N LEU A 369 -15.63 18.80 28.00
CA LEU A 369 -15.44 17.34 27.96
C LEU A 369 -16.70 16.60 28.40
N GLU A 370 -17.39 17.08 29.43
CA GLU A 370 -18.65 16.48 29.89
C GLU A 370 -19.74 16.59 28.80
N ARG A 371 -19.88 17.76 28.19
CA ARG A 371 -20.81 17.95 27.06
C ARG A 371 -20.46 17.01 25.88
N ALA A 372 -19.19 16.88 25.51
CA ALA A 372 -18.74 16.00 24.44
C ALA A 372 -19.02 14.51 24.75
N ARG A 373 -18.82 14.07 25.99
CA ARG A 373 -19.16 12.71 26.46
C ARG A 373 -20.67 12.45 26.40
N ASN A 374 -21.48 13.41 26.80
CA ASN A 374 -22.94 13.31 26.77
C ASN A 374 -23.50 13.28 25.35
N VAL A 375 -22.87 13.95 24.38
CA VAL A 375 -23.22 13.85 22.95
C VAL A 375 -22.89 12.46 22.37
N LYS A 376 -21.74 11.88 22.77
CA LYS A 376 -21.39 10.50 22.38
C LYS A 376 -22.30 9.44 23.01
N GLY A 377 -22.75 9.64 24.23
CA GLY A 377 -23.71 8.77 24.92
C GLY A 377 -25.07 8.72 24.19
N ARG A 378 -25.60 9.89 23.81
CA ARG A 378 -26.90 9.99 23.12
C ARG A 378 -26.92 9.34 21.72
N LYS A 379 -25.77 9.22 21.01
CA LYS A 379 -25.67 8.51 19.71
C LYS A 379 -25.66 6.99 19.86
N ARG A 380 -25.38 6.44 21.05
CA ARG A 380 -25.42 4.99 21.31
C ARG A 380 -26.79 4.47 21.73
N ASP A 381 -27.68 5.33 22.20
CA ASP A 381 -29.00 4.98 22.73
C ASP A 381 -30.14 5.31 21.76
N ASP A 382 -29.88 5.63 20.50
CA ASP A 382 -30.92 5.82 19.48
C ASP A 382 -31.37 4.44 18.94
N PRO A 383 -32.57 3.97 19.29
CA PRO A 383 -33.08 2.65 18.89
C PRO A 383 -33.37 2.52 17.40
N ARG A 384 -33.10 3.53 16.56
CA ARG A 384 -33.25 3.50 15.09
C ARG A 384 -31.97 3.09 14.33
N SER A 385 -30.91 2.68 15.04
CA SER A 385 -29.67 2.20 14.45
C SER A 385 -29.47 0.68 14.60
N ARG A 386 -30.59 -0.08 14.48
CA ARG A 386 -30.56 -1.53 14.33
C ARG A 386 -31.24 -1.94 13.05
#